data_c2499ccf387927fd411f4d603eb49880
#
_entry.id   c2499ccf387927fd411f4d603eb49880
#
_cell.length_a   1.000
_cell.length_b   1.000
_cell.length_c   1.000
_cell.angle_alpha   90.00
_cell.angle_beta   90.00
_cell.angle_gamma   90.00
#
_symmetry.space_group_name_H-M   'P 1'
#
loop_
_entity.id
_entity.type
_entity.pdbx_description
1 polymer ?
#
loop_
_entity_poly.entity_id
_entity_poly.type
_entity_poly.pdbx_seq_one_letter_code
_entity_poly.pdbx_strand_id
1 'polypeptide(L)'
;MDVDVARSRQAIIAALRAPPWPAMSFNVSVSPSGKQFGVDDDEFILEAALRQGVVLPYGCRNGACGSCKARVLDGEIEQGAHSDKALSVDEAARGFALLCCAHARSDLSVECRVVAAAGDIPIRKMPCRIASIERLAPDVAVLRLQLPANERLQYLAGQYVELLLKDGSRRSYSMACAPHLAEQLELHVRHMPGGRFTDALFGATQPAIKERDILRFEGPMGTFFLREDSERPMVLLASGTGFAPIKAIVEHARFKGVARPMTLYWGGRRPRDLYLNALCERWVREFAGFRYVPVVSDALPEDHWQGRTGFVHRAVMADFPDLSGHQVYACGAPVVVDAARREFTSRCGLPEAEFFADAFTSAADLANAG
;
A
#
# COMPACT_ATOMS: atom_id res chain seq x y z
N MET A 1 -33.35 -33.90 32.90
CA MET A 1 -32.10 -34.65 32.66
C MET A 1 -31.31 -34.20 31.43
N ASP A 2 -31.78 -33.15 30.69
CA ASP A 2 -31.17 -32.73 29.40
C ASP A 2 -30.20 -31.51 29.47
N VAL A 3 -30.14 -30.83 30.61
CA VAL A 3 -29.32 -29.62 30.75
C VAL A 3 -27.83 -29.96 31.06
N ASP A 4 -27.58 -31.06 31.69
CA ASP A 4 -26.22 -31.49 32.06
C ASP A 4 -25.43 -32.11 30.88
N VAL A 5 -26.11 -32.75 29.93
CA VAL A 5 -25.48 -33.30 28.73
C VAL A 5 -25.03 -32.20 27.75
N ALA A 6 -25.80 -31.11 27.67
CA ALA A 6 -25.45 -29.97 26.81
C ALA A 6 -24.24 -29.16 27.36
N ARG A 7 -24.16 -29.00 28.68
CA ARG A 7 -22.98 -28.36 29.33
C ARG A 7 -21.71 -29.23 29.18
N SER A 8 -21.85 -30.53 29.34
CA SER A 8 -20.71 -31.45 29.15
C SER A 8 -20.18 -31.48 27.71
N ARG A 9 -21.07 -31.41 26.70
CA ARG A 9 -20.64 -31.32 25.28
C ARG A 9 -19.98 -29.99 24.96
N GLN A 10 -20.46 -28.86 25.48
CA GLN A 10 -19.79 -27.57 25.29
C GLN A 10 -18.43 -27.47 25.96
N ALA A 11 -18.28 -28.05 27.14
CA ALA A 11 -16.99 -28.11 27.84
C ALA A 11 -15.97 -29.01 27.12
N ILE A 12 -16.41 -30.14 26.53
CA ILE A 12 -15.55 -31.00 25.72
C ILE A 12 -15.12 -30.32 24.41
N ILE A 13 -16.03 -29.60 23.75
CA ILE A 13 -15.70 -28.84 22.51
C ILE A 13 -14.78 -27.67 22.80
N ALA A 14 -14.91 -27.00 23.95
CA ALA A 14 -13.98 -25.95 24.40
C ALA A 14 -12.59 -26.51 24.74
N ALA A 15 -12.52 -27.68 25.38
CA ALA A 15 -11.25 -28.37 25.71
C ALA A 15 -10.51 -28.87 24.47
N LEU A 16 -11.23 -29.21 23.39
CA LEU A 16 -10.64 -29.63 22.11
C LEU A 16 -10.16 -28.47 21.24
N ARG A 17 -10.45 -27.18 21.62
CA ARG A 17 -10.00 -25.98 20.90
C ARG A 17 -8.83 -25.27 21.56
N ALA A 18 -8.47 -25.62 22.78
CA ALA A 18 -7.26 -25.12 23.40
C ALA A 18 -6.06 -25.91 22.89
N PRO A 19 -4.99 -25.28 22.38
CA PRO A 19 -3.77 -26.03 22.07
C PRO A 19 -3.24 -26.66 23.34
N PRO A 20 -2.71 -27.92 23.26
CA PRO A 20 -2.29 -28.67 24.45
C PRO A 20 -1.05 -28.15 25.16
N TRP A 21 -0.44 -27.06 24.63
CA TRP A 21 0.77 -26.44 25.18
C TRP A 21 0.50 -24.95 25.46
N PRO A 22 1.12 -24.37 26.49
CA PRO A 22 1.14 -22.92 26.61
C PRO A 22 1.72 -22.32 25.34
N ALA A 23 1.02 -21.37 24.70
CA ALA A 23 1.53 -20.65 23.54
C ALA A 23 2.92 -20.07 23.93
N MET A 24 3.95 -20.43 23.18
CA MET A 24 5.26 -19.82 23.36
C MET A 24 5.18 -18.41 22.79
N SER A 25 5.59 -17.43 23.57
CA SER A 25 5.68 -16.06 23.15
C SER A 25 7.13 -15.59 23.22
N PHE A 26 7.54 -14.85 22.22
CA PHE A 26 8.89 -14.29 22.08
C PHE A 26 8.83 -12.77 22.18
N ASN A 27 9.93 -12.17 22.61
CA ASN A 27 10.04 -10.71 22.66
C ASN A 27 10.81 -10.22 21.44
N VAL A 28 10.26 -9.21 20.74
CA VAL A 28 10.90 -8.56 19.59
C VAL A 28 11.32 -7.14 19.98
N SER A 29 12.62 -6.85 19.87
CA SER A 29 13.19 -5.52 20.04
C SER A 29 13.48 -4.87 18.68
N VAL A 30 13.11 -3.60 18.52
CA VAL A 30 13.26 -2.84 17.26
C VAL A 30 14.36 -1.79 17.40
N SER A 31 15.46 -1.96 16.67
CA SER A 31 16.55 -0.99 16.57
C SER A 31 16.31 -0.01 15.41
N PRO A 32 16.68 1.29 15.53
CA PRO A 32 17.29 1.95 16.69
C PRO A 32 16.29 2.49 17.71
N SER A 33 14.97 2.28 17.52
CA SER A 33 13.93 2.93 18.33
C SER A 33 13.87 2.45 19.79
N GLY A 34 14.36 1.23 20.06
CA GLY A 34 14.25 0.56 21.36
C GLY A 34 12.85 0.08 21.71
N LYS A 35 11.87 0.21 20.79
CA LYS A 35 10.51 -0.32 20.99
C LYS A 35 10.56 -1.84 21.10
N GLN A 36 9.67 -2.39 21.94
CA GLN A 36 9.54 -3.83 22.15
C GLN A 36 8.07 -4.25 22.07
N PHE A 37 7.83 -5.49 21.64
CA PHE A 37 6.51 -6.11 21.61
C PHE A 37 6.63 -7.62 21.71
N GLY A 38 5.60 -8.29 22.24
CA GLY A 38 5.50 -9.73 22.28
C GLY A 38 4.87 -10.29 21.00
N VAL A 39 5.33 -11.45 20.56
CA VAL A 39 4.79 -12.18 19.40
C VAL A 39 4.55 -13.64 19.80
N ASP A 40 3.36 -14.18 19.50
CA ASP A 40 3.04 -15.58 19.70
C ASP A 40 3.65 -16.42 18.58
N ASP A 41 3.93 -17.70 18.82
CA ASP A 41 4.65 -18.60 17.90
C ASP A 41 3.90 -18.89 16.58
N ASP A 42 2.58 -18.70 16.58
CA ASP A 42 1.69 -18.82 15.40
C ASP A 42 1.28 -17.48 14.77
N GLU A 43 1.75 -16.35 15.33
CA GLU A 43 1.45 -15.00 14.84
C GLU A 43 2.57 -14.46 13.95
N PHE A 44 2.23 -13.71 12.90
CA PHE A 44 3.22 -13.00 12.12
C PHE A 44 3.79 -11.78 12.88
N ILE A 45 5.10 -11.56 12.77
CA ILE A 45 5.81 -10.50 13.51
C ILE A 45 5.18 -9.12 13.28
N LEU A 46 4.80 -8.80 12.03
CA LEU A 46 4.14 -7.52 11.72
C LEU A 46 2.76 -7.39 12.39
N GLU A 47 1.98 -8.46 12.43
CA GLU A 47 0.64 -8.44 13.06
C GLU A 47 0.74 -8.23 14.56
N ALA A 48 1.66 -8.91 15.21
CA ALA A 48 1.97 -8.72 16.63
C ALA A 48 2.38 -7.27 16.95
N ALA A 49 3.26 -6.69 16.13
CA ALA A 49 3.67 -5.29 16.26
C ALA A 49 2.47 -4.34 16.16
N LEU A 50 1.65 -4.49 15.11
CA LEU A 50 0.47 -3.64 14.88
C LEU A 50 -0.57 -3.78 16.00
N ARG A 51 -0.81 -4.99 16.50
CA ARG A 51 -1.72 -5.26 17.61
C ARG A 51 -1.31 -4.51 18.88
N GLN A 52 -0.02 -4.27 19.08
CA GLN A 52 0.53 -3.58 20.24
C GLN A 52 0.90 -2.13 19.96
N GLY A 53 0.43 -1.55 18.84
CA GLY A 53 0.64 -0.14 18.50
C GLY A 53 2.05 0.20 18.04
N VAL A 54 2.88 -0.81 17.72
CA VAL A 54 4.21 -0.62 17.12
C VAL A 54 4.08 -0.71 15.60
N VAL A 55 3.99 0.43 14.93
CA VAL A 55 3.86 0.46 13.47
C VAL A 55 5.24 0.38 12.84
N LEU A 56 5.53 -0.76 12.21
CA LEU A 56 6.68 -0.98 11.34
C LEU A 56 6.30 -0.67 9.89
N PRO A 57 7.24 -0.43 8.96
CA PRO A 57 6.91 -0.21 7.55
C PRO A 57 6.14 -1.40 6.97
N TYR A 58 5.03 -1.16 6.25
CA TYR A 58 4.29 -2.20 5.55
C TYR A 58 3.44 -1.64 4.40
N GLY A 59 3.10 -2.50 3.44
CA GLY A 59 2.17 -2.24 2.36
C GLY A 59 1.21 -3.42 2.21
N CYS A 60 1.51 -4.41 1.38
CA CYS A 60 0.60 -5.49 0.95
C CYS A 60 0.20 -6.50 2.04
N ARG A 61 1.00 -6.70 3.08
CA ARG A 61 0.81 -7.67 4.18
C ARG A 61 0.75 -9.15 3.76
N ASN A 62 1.26 -9.48 2.57
CA ASN A 62 1.17 -10.83 2.00
C ASN A 62 2.47 -11.33 1.35
N GLY A 63 3.62 -10.74 1.70
CA GLY A 63 4.92 -11.17 1.23
C GLY A 63 5.30 -10.74 -0.20
N ALA A 64 4.51 -9.89 -0.88
CA ALA A 64 4.71 -9.63 -2.29
C ALA A 64 5.42 -8.29 -2.61
N CYS A 65 5.38 -7.26 -1.73
CA CYS A 65 5.84 -5.91 -2.06
C CYS A 65 7.19 -5.51 -1.45
N GLY A 66 7.71 -6.26 -0.48
CA GLY A 66 8.98 -5.96 0.18
C GLY A 66 8.97 -4.76 1.15
N SER A 67 7.85 -4.03 1.33
CA SER A 67 7.79 -2.83 2.20
C SER A 67 8.06 -3.12 3.68
N CYS A 68 7.80 -4.34 4.14
CA CYS A 68 8.03 -4.79 5.51
C CYS A 68 9.38 -5.49 5.71
N LYS A 69 10.30 -5.36 4.74
CA LYS A 69 11.64 -5.96 4.84
C LYS A 69 12.42 -5.31 5.98
N ALA A 70 12.94 -6.13 6.88
CA ALA A 70 13.79 -5.72 7.98
C ALA A 70 14.99 -6.65 8.09
N ARG A 71 16.05 -6.18 8.72
CA ARG A 71 17.23 -7.00 9.01
C ARG A 71 17.08 -7.62 10.40
N VAL A 72 17.17 -8.93 10.49
CA VAL A 72 17.27 -9.66 11.75
C VAL A 72 18.71 -9.53 12.23
N LEU A 73 18.90 -8.88 13.38
CA LEU A 73 20.20 -8.67 13.99
C LEU A 73 20.57 -9.81 14.93
N ASP A 74 19.58 -10.40 15.58
CA ASP A 74 19.73 -11.52 16.52
C ASP A 74 18.43 -12.32 16.60
N GLY A 75 18.56 -13.64 16.86
CA GLY A 75 17.46 -14.58 17.00
C GLY A 75 17.13 -15.34 15.72
N GLU A 76 16.10 -16.20 15.81
CA GLU A 76 15.67 -17.14 14.75
C GLU A 76 14.26 -16.84 14.30
N ILE A 77 14.04 -16.92 12.99
CA ILE A 77 12.73 -16.76 12.34
C ILE A 77 12.42 -17.93 11.43
N GLU A 78 11.12 -18.17 11.20
CA GLU A 78 10.64 -18.97 10.09
C GLU A 78 9.96 -18.07 9.06
N GLN A 79 10.59 -17.94 7.88
CA GLN A 79 10.05 -17.13 6.79
C GLN A 79 8.98 -17.93 6.05
N GLY A 80 7.77 -17.41 6.01
CA GLY A 80 6.65 -17.97 5.25
C GLY A 80 6.72 -17.66 3.75
N ALA A 81 5.69 -18.08 3.02
CA ALA A 81 5.59 -17.90 1.58
C ALA A 81 5.67 -16.42 1.18
N HIS A 82 6.48 -16.12 0.17
CA HIS A 82 6.72 -14.74 -0.31
C HIS A 82 7.21 -14.77 -1.75
N SER A 83 7.23 -13.61 -2.39
CA SER A 83 7.81 -13.41 -3.71
C SER A 83 9.33 -13.26 -3.63
N ASP A 84 10.08 -13.96 -4.48
CA ASP A 84 11.54 -13.81 -4.62
C ASP A 84 11.96 -12.38 -4.98
N LYS A 85 11.04 -11.61 -5.59
CA LYS A 85 11.26 -10.18 -5.86
C LYS A 85 11.18 -9.32 -4.61
N ALA A 86 10.38 -9.74 -3.63
CA ALA A 86 10.24 -9.03 -2.36
C ALA A 86 11.38 -9.37 -1.38
N LEU A 87 11.86 -10.61 -1.41
CA LEU A 87 13.00 -11.09 -0.62
C LEU A 87 13.76 -12.15 -1.43
N SER A 88 14.91 -11.80 -1.95
CA SER A 88 15.76 -12.73 -2.69
C SER A 88 16.52 -13.67 -1.73
N VAL A 89 16.98 -14.81 -2.26
CA VAL A 89 17.79 -15.78 -1.51
C VAL A 89 19.05 -15.10 -0.94
N ASP A 90 19.69 -14.21 -1.69
CA ASP A 90 20.88 -13.49 -1.24
C ASP A 90 20.57 -12.51 -0.11
N GLU A 91 19.41 -11.87 -0.11
CA GLU A 91 18.98 -10.99 0.98
C GLU A 91 18.64 -11.79 2.23
N ALA A 92 17.93 -12.91 2.09
CA ALA A 92 17.65 -13.82 3.21
C ALA A 92 18.94 -14.35 3.83
N ALA A 93 19.93 -14.74 3.01
CA ALA A 93 21.25 -15.17 3.47
C ALA A 93 22.03 -14.06 4.22
N ARG A 94 21.72 -12.78 3.96
CA ARG A 94 22.28 -11.62 4.67
C ARG A 94 21.47 -11.22 5.91
N GLY A 95 20.49 -12.02 6.31
CA GLY A 95 19.67 -11.81 7.49
C GLY A 95 18.46 -10.88 7.28
N PHE A 96 18.02 -10.63 6.03
CA PHE A 96 16.77 -9.91 5.82
C PHE A 96 15.56 -10.84 5.90
N ALA A 97 14.44 -10.29 6.37
CA ALA A 97 13.17 -10.98 6.50
C ALA A 97 11.99 -10.08 6.10
N LEU A 98 10.88 -10.68 5.67
CA LEU A 98 9.60 -9.98 5.48
C LEU A 98 8.71 -10.20 6.70
N LEU A 99 8.60 -9.20 7.56
CA LEU A 99 7.92 -9.31 8.85
C LEU A 99 6.42 -9.63 8.75
N CYS A 100 5.78 -9.39 7.58
CA CYS A 100 4.37 -9.69 7.36
C CYS A 100 4.06 -11.16 7.10
N CYS A 101 5.07 -11.99 6.87
CA CYS A 101 4.96 -13.42 6.63
C CYS A 101 6.10 -14.22 7.30
N ALA A 102 6.71 -13.65 8.34
CA ALA A 102 7.70 -14.32 9.18
C ALA A 102 7.15 -14.56 10.57
N HIS A 103 7.41 -15.76 11.13
CA HIS A 103 7.15 -16.12 12.52
C HIS A 103 8.45 -16.04 13.32
N ALA A 104 8.36 -15.59 14.57
CA ALA A 104 9.48 -15.70 15.50
C ALA A 104 9.65 -17.14 15.98
N ARG A 105 10.91 -17.59 16.13
CA ARG A 105 11.25 -18.88 16.72
C ARG A 105 12.16 -18.77 17.95
N SER A 106 12.55 -17.54 18.27
CA SER A 106 13.22 -17.14 19.50
C SER A 106 12.93 -15.66 19.78
N ASP A 107 13.43 -15.13 20.87
CA ASP A 107 13.53 -13.68 21.06
C ASP A 107 14.31 -13.08 19.89
N LEU A 108 13.88 -11.89 19.41
CA LEU A 108 14.43 -11.27 18.21
C LEU A 108 14.94 -9.85 18.48
N SER A 109 15.99 -9.48 17.75
CA SER A 109 16.35 -8.08 17.52
C SER A 109 16.29 -7.78 16.03
N VAL A 110 15.48 -6.78 15.62
CA VAL A 110 15.31 -6.40 14.23
C VAL A 110 15.69 -4.94 14.01
N GLU A 111 16.36 -4.67 12.89
CA GLU A 111 16.67 -3.31 12.47
C GLU A 111 15.59 -2.82 11.51
N CYS A 112 14.77 -1.89 11.99
CA CYS A 112 13.64 -1.36 11.25
C CYS A 112 13.22 0.02 11.79
N ARG A 113 12.75 0.90 10.90
CA ARG A 113 12.22 2.20 11.30
C ARG A 113 10.81 2.04 11.88
N VAL A 114 10.56 2.62 13.06
CA VAL A 114 9.19 2.75 13.60
C VAL A 114 8.51 3.97 12.96
N VAL A 115 7.26 3.81 12.52
CA VAL A 115 6.47 4.84 11.87
C VAL A 115 5.45 5.40 12.85
N ALA A 116 5.88 6.29 13.74
CA ALA A 116 5.07 6.79 14.85
C ALA A 116 3.76 7.47 14.39
N ALA A 117 3.80 8.30 13.35
CA ALA A 117 2.65 9.06 12.87
C ALA A 117 1.44 8.20 12.45
N ALA A 118 1.66 6.95 12.01
CA ALA A 118 0.57 6.04 11.64
C ALA A 118 -0.01 5.27 12.84
N GLY A 119 0.72 5.19 13.95
CA GLY A 119 0.30 4.47 15.15
C GLY A 119 -0.80 5.16 15.95
N ASP A 120 -0.97 6.46 15.76
CA ASP A 120 -1.96 7.26 16.49
C ASP A 120 -3.37 7.21 15.86
N ILE A 121 -3.50 6.63 14.66
CA ILE A 121 -4.78 6.58 13.94
C ILE A 121 -5.37 5.17 14.04
N PRO A 122 -6.53 4.99 14.69
CA PRO A 122 -7.14 3.68 14.87
C PRO A 122 -7.67 3.11 13.55
N ILE A 123 -7.41 1.83 13.30
CA ILE A 123 -8.04 1.08 12.22
C ILE A 123 -9.50 0.83 12.57
N ARG A 124 -10.43 1.16 11.66
CA ARG A 124 -11.86 1.06 11.87
C ARG A 124 -12.53 0.24 10.77
N LYS A 125 -13.55 -0.55 11.14
CA LYS A 125 -14.47 -1.20 10.21
C LYS A 125 -15.71 -0.35 10.04
N MET A 126 -16.01 0.08 8.82
CA MET A 126 -17.09 1.02 8.56
C MET A 126 -17.91 0.58 7.33
N PRO A 127 -19.25 0.78 7.36
CA PRO A 127 -20.05 0.75 6.13
C PRO A 127 -19.82 2.04 5.34
N CYS A 128 -19.99 1.95 4.01
CA CYS A 128 -20.05 3.11 3.14
C CYS A 128 -21.04 2.84 2.00
N ARG A 129 -21.55 3.90 1.40
CA ARG A 129 -22.43 3.83 0.24
C ARG A 129 -21.69 4.35 -0.99
N ILE A 130 -21.79 3.67 -2.11
CA ILE A 130 -21.27 4.18 -3.37
C ILE A 130 -22.10 5.41 -3.77
N ALA A 131 -21.47 6.58 -3.76
CA ALA A 131 -22.11 7.84 -4.15
C ALA A 131 -22.09 8.01 -5.66
N SER A 132 -20.96 7.68 -6.32
CA SER A 132 -20.83 7.69 -7.77
C SER A 132 -19.80 6.70 -8.28
N ILE A 133 -19.96 6.28 -9.53
CA ILE A 133 -19.02 5.47 -10.31
C ILE A 133 -18.75 6.20 -11.62
N GLU A 134 -17.55 6.72 -11.78
CA GLU A 134 -17.15 7.46 -12.98
C GLU A 134 -16.07 6.69 -13.76
N ARG A 135 -16.32 6.39 -15.02
CA ARG A 135 -15.35 5.74 -15.90
C ARG A 135 -14.47 6.77 -16.57
N LEU A 136 -13.19 6.82 -16.18
CA LEU A 136 -12.22 7.77 -16.72
C LEU A 136 -11.34 7.16 -17.83
N ALA A 137 -11.27 5.82 -17.90
CA ALA A 137 -10.65 5.07 -18.98
C ALA A 137 -11.40 3.75 -19.19
N PRO A 138 -11.17 3.04 -20.29
CA PRO A 138 -11.86 1.76 -20.55
C PRO A 138 -11.72 0.74 -19.41
N ASP A 139 -10.57 0.77 -18.72
CA ASP A 139 -10.23 -0.13 -17.63
C ASP A 139 -10.04 0.58 -16.27
N VAL A 140 -10.41 1.87 -16.13
CA VAL A 140 -10.28 2.62 -14.87
C VAL A 140 -11.60 3.28 -14.50
N ALA A 141 -12.06 3.02 -13.28
CA ALA A 141 -13.20 3.68 -12.65
C ALA A 141 -12.79 4.40 -11.36
N VAL A 142 -13.35 5.58 -11.14
CA VAL A 142 -13.27 6.31 -9.88
C VAL A 142 -14.55 6.06 -9.10
N LEU A 143 -14.42 5.54 -7.88
CA LEU A 143 -15.51 5.34 -6.94
C LEU A 143 -15.46 6.45 -5.89
N ARG A 144 -16.58 7.12 -5.68
CA ARG A 144 -16.77 7.98 -4.50
C ARG A 144 -17.65 7.27 -3.50
N LEU A 145 -17.14 7.14 -2.27
CA LEU A 145 -17.81 6.42 -1.18
C LEU A 145 -18.24 7.40 -0.10
N GLN A 146 -19.54 7.47 0.13
CA GLN A 146 -20.13 8.28 1.20
C GLN A 146 -20.08 7.51 2.50
N LEU A 147 -19.46 8.11 3.53
CA LEU A 147 -19.48 7.60 4.91
C LEU A 147 -20.83 7.92 5.59
N PRO A 148 -21.18 7.23 6.69
CA PRO A 148 -22.32 7.61 7.51
C PRO A 148 -22.19 9.06 8.02
N ALA A 149 -23.29 9.79 8.12
CA ALA A 149 -23.29 11.23 8.40
C ALA A 149 -22.54 11.64 9.68
N ASN A 150 -22.49 10.76 10.68
CA ASN A 150 -21.85 11.02 11.96
C ASN A 150 -20.44 10.43 12.05
N GLU A 151 -19.90 9.92 10.95
CA GLU A 151 -18.62 9.23 10.92
C GLU A 151 -17.62 9.96 10.02
N ARG A 152 -16.38 10.04 10.50
CA ARG A 152 -15.24 10.52 9.74
C ARG A 152 -14.11 9.51 9.85
N LEU A 153 -13.42 9.26 8.77
CA LEU A 153 -12.20 8.47 8.76
C LEU A 153 -11.01 9.42 8.88
N GLN A 154 -10.24 9.28 9.95
CA GLN A 154 -8.92 9.92 10.06
C GLN A 154 -7.92 9.04 9.31
N TYR A 155 -7.05 9.65 8.51
CA TYR A 155 -5.99 8.95 7.78
C TYR A 155 -4.89 9.92 7.32
N LEU A 156 -3.75 9.38 6.91
CA LEU A 156 -2.67 10.13 6.30
C LEU A 156 -2.77 10.02 4.76
N ALA A 157 -2.48 11.11 4.06
CA ALA A 157 -2.53 11.14 2.59
C ALA A 157 -1.57 10.13 1.98
N GLY A 158 -2.10 9.15 1.24
CA GLY A 158 -1.36 8.02 0.67
C GLY A 158 -1.71 6.65 1.26
N GLN A 159 -2.38 6.60 2.43
CA GLN A 159 -2.86 5.34 3.01
C GLN A 159 -3.99 4.70 2.18
N TYR A 160 -4.29 3.43 2.45
CA TYR A 160 -5.31 2.65 1.77
C TYR A 160 -6.39 2.12 2.73
N VAL A 161 -7.48 1.63 2.16
CA VAL A 161 -8.52 0.86 2.84
C VAL A 161 -8.67 -0.51 2.21
N GLU A 162 -9.10 -1.50 2.98
CA GLU A 162 -9.49 -2.82 2.49
C GLU A 162 -11.03 -2.91 2.37
N LEU A 163 -11.54 -3.09 1.17
CA LEU A 163 -12.94 -3.45 0.96
C LEU A 163 -13.17 -4.89 1.41
N LEU A 164 -14.17 -5.09 2.25
CA LEU A 164 -14.57 -6.38 2.80
C LEU A 164 -15.69 -6.95 1.92
N LEU A 165 -15.37 -7.97 1.13
CA LEU A 165 -16.32 -8.57 0.21
C LEU A 165 -17.21 -9.62 0.93
N LYS A 166 -18.37 -9.92 0.35
CA LYS A 166 -19.36 -10.82 0.94
C LYS A 166 -18.86 -12.26 1.11
N ASP A 167 -17.88 -12.66 0.32
CA ASP A 167 -17.23 -13.98 0.38
C ASP A 167 -16.08 -14.05 1.41
N GLY A 168 -15.90 -13.01 2.22
CA GLY A 168 -14.81 -12.90 3.19
C GLY A 168 -13.49 -12.43 2.60
N SER A 169 -13.35 -12.35 1.28
CA SER A 169 -12.11 -11.83 0.67
C SER A 169 -12.00 -10.31 0.82
N ARG A 170 -10.77 -9.81 0.77
CA ARG A 170 -10.43 -8.40 0.94
C ARG A 170 -9.78 -7.85 -0.31
N ARG A 171 -9.98 -6.56 -0.60
CA ARG A 171 -9.32 -5.86 -1.71
C ARG A 171 -8.85 -4.49 -1.26
N SER A 172 -7.55 -4.28 -1.35
CA SER A 172 -6.90 -3.02 -0.94
C SER A 172 -7.01 -1.97 -2.04
N TYR A 173 -7.40 -0.77 -1.67
CA TYR A 173 -7.44 0.40 -2.55
C TYR A 173 -6.92 1.62 -1.82
N SER A 174 -5.94 2.30 -2.42
CA SER A 174 -5.41 3.55 -1.89
C SER A 174 -6.45 4.66 -1.98
N MET A 175 -6.55 5.47 -0.94
CA MET A 175 -7.42 6.66 -0.92
C MET A 175 -6.81 7.74 -1.81
N ALA A 176 -7.57 8.18 -2.82
CA ALA A 176 -7.13 9.15 -3.81
C ALA A 176 -7.47 10.61 -3.45
N CYS A 177 -8.19 10.83 -2.36
CA CYS A 177 -8.50 12.16 -1.83
C CYS A 177 -7.60 12.51 -0.64
N ALA A 178 -7.32 13.80 -0.48
CA ALA A 178 -6.61 14.27 0.71
C ALA A 178 -7.54 14.24 1.96
N PRO A 179 -7.00 14.04 3.18
CA PRO A 179 -7.82 13.90 4.40
C PRO A 179 -8.78 15.07 4.67
N HIS A 180 -8.42 16.29 4.31
CA HIS A 180 -9.29 17.47 4.48
C HIS A 180 -10.47 17.53 3.49
N LEU A 181 -10.43 16.73 2.40
CA LEU A 181 -11.49 16.61 1.41
C LEU A 181 -12.40 15.37 1.64
N ALA A 182 -12.20 14.64 2.73
CA ALA A 182 -12.78 13.33 2.97
C ALA A 182 -14.24 13.34 3.46
N GLU A 183 -15.10 14.21 2.90
CA GLU A 183 -16.56 14.02 2.98
C GLU A 183 -16.99 12.75 2.25
N GLN A 184 -16.27 12.43 1.17
CA GLN A 184 -16.38 11.18 0.42
C GLN A 184 -14.98 10.62 0.19
N LEU A 185 -14.79 9.33 0.44
CA LEU A 185 -13.55 8.66 0.06
C LEU A 185 -13.54 8.43 -1.44
N GLU A 186 -12.42 8.72 -2.08
CA GLU A 186 -12.21 8.48 -3.51
C GLU A 186 -11.24 7.32 -3.71
N LEU A 187 -11.64 6.31 -4.50
CA LEU A 187 -10.82 5.16 -4.85
C LEU A 187 -10.71 5.06 -6.37
N HIS A 188 -9.49 4.85 -6.89
CA HIS A 188 -9.26 4.57 -8.31
C HIS A 188 -9.10 3.06 -8.51
N VAL A 189 -10.01 2.47 -9.26
CA VAL A 189 -10.07 1.01 -9.45
C VAL A 189 -9.77 0.67 -10.89
N ARG A 190 -8.72 -0.13 -11.11
CA ARG A 190 -8.44 -0.72 -12.42
C ARG A 190 -9.17 -2.04 -12.58
N HIS A 191 -9.76 -2.29 -13.73
CA HIS A 191 -10.33 -3.57 -14.10
C HIS A 191 -9.23 -4.62 -14.23
N MET A 192 -9.36 -5.67 -13.44
CA MET A 192 -8.53 -6.87 -13.52
C MET A 192 -9.44 -8.02 -13.93
N PRO A 193 -9.39 -8.47 -15.20
CA PRO A 193 -10.22 -9.58 -15.68
C PRO A 193 -10.07 -10.83 -14.80
N GLY A 194 -11.19 -11.43 -14.42
CA GLY A 194 -11.25 -12.52 -13.44
C GLY A 194 -11.28 -12.07 -11.98
N GLY A 195 -11.14 -10.77 -11.72
CA GLY A 195 -11.20 -10.19 -10.38
C GLY A 195 -12.65 -10.00 -9.91
N ARG A 196 -13.11 -10.73 -8.90
CA ARG A 196 -14.52 -10.70 -8.43
C ARG A 196 -15.10 -9.31 -8.24
N PHE A 197 -14.38 -8.43 -7.54
CA PHE A 197 -14.84 -7.06 -7.30
C PHE A 197 -14.80 -6.24 -8.58
N THR A 198 -13.70 -6.32 -9.33
CA THR A 198 -13.53 -5.49 -10.51
C THR A 198 -14.43 -5.95 -11.66
N ASP A 199 -14.65 -7.26 -11.87
CA ASP A 199 -15.58 -7.76 -12.88
C ASP A 199 -17.02 -7.32 -12.56
N ALA A 200 -17.45 -7.38 -11.30
CA ALA A 200 -18.75 -6.88 -10.89
C ALA A 200 -18.88 -5.35 -11.05
N LEU A 201 -17.84 -4.58 -10.72
CA LEU A 201 -17.80 -3.14 -10.89
C LEU A 201 -17.85 -2.73 -12.36
N PHE A 202 -17.17 -3.50 -13.21
CA PHE A 202 -17.12 -3.24 -14.66
C PHE A 202 -18.26 -3.90 -15.44
N GLY A 203 -19.18 -4.60 -14.77
CA GLY A 203 -20.36 -5.23 -15.38
C GLY A 203 -20.07 -6.52 -16.14
N ALA A 204 -18.85 -7.09 -15.97
CA ALA A 204 -18.47 -8.36 -16.57
C ALA A 204 -19.13 -9.57 -15.88
N THR A 205 -19.61 -9.39 -14.63
CA THR A 205 -20.34 -10.43 -13.85
C THR A 205 -21.60 -9.86 -13.21
N GLN A 206 -22.54 -10.77 -12.82
CA GLN A 206 -23.77 -10.41 -12.14
C GLN A 206 -23.79 -10.96 -10.70
N PRO A 207 -24.39 -10.24 -9.74
CA PRO A 207 -24.94 -8.89 -9.90
C PRO A 207 -23.85 -7.85 -10.07
N ALA A 208 -24.04 -6.89 -10.99
CA ALA A 208 -23.14 -5.77 -11.17
C ALA A 208 -23.21 -4.81 -9.97
N ILE A 209 -22.08 -4.26 -9.60
CA ILE A 209 -21.98 -3.19 -8.59
C ILE A 209 -22.47 -1.89 -9.21
N LYS A 210 -23.29 -1.14 -8.46
CA LYS A 210 -23.90 0.10 -8.92
C LYS A 210 -23.91 1.17 -7.83
N GLU A 211 -24.20 2.39 -8.23
CA GLU A 211 -24.43 3.50 -7.32
C GLU A 211 -25.53 3.16 -6.31
N ARG A 212 -25.35 3.64 -5.08
CA ARG A 212 -26.16 3.37 -3.88
C ARG A 212 -25.93 2.01 -3.23
N ASP A 213 -25.16 1.10 -3.82
CA ASP A 213 -24.78 -0.14 -3.14
C ASP A 213 -23.99 0.16 -1.86
N ILE A 214 -24.20 -0.70 -0.86
CA ILE A 214 -23.49 -0.60 0.41
C ILE A 214 -22.29 -1.54 0.38
N LEU A 215 -21.14 -0.97 0.63
CA LEU A 215 -19.89 -1.69 0.84
C LEU A 215 -19.48 -1.59 2.32
N ARG A 216 -18.52 -2.39 2.70
CA ARG A 216 -17.82 -2.29 4.00
C ARG A 216 -16.33 -2.22 3.74
N PHE A 217 -15.64 -1.47 4.55
CA PHE A 217 -14.18 -1.40 4.49
C PHE A 217 -13.57 -1.41 5.89
N GLU A 218 -12.28 -1.69 5.92
CA GLU A 218 -11.42 -1.58 7.09
C GLU A 218 -10.23 -0.68 6.76
N GLY A 219 -9.87 0.23 7.63
CA GLY A 219 -8.76 1.17 7.43
C GLY A 219 -8.78 2.32 8.45
N PRO A 220 -7.82 3.25 8.32
CA PRO A 220 -6.79 3.32 7.30
C PRO A 220 -5.65 2.32 7.56
N MET A 221 -4.93 1.95 6.51
CA MET A 221 -3.80 1.03 6.55
C MET A 221 -2.63 1.53 5.70
N GLY A 222 -1.46 0.97 5.93
CA GLY A 222 -0.24 1.25 5.16
C GLY A 222 0.61 2.38 5.74
N THR A 223 1.88 2.34 5.37
CA THR A 223 2.89 3.31 5.80
C THR A 223 3.41 4.17 4.65
N PHE A 224 2.74 4.11 3.49
CA PHE A 224 2.97 5.00 2.36
C PHE A 224 2.17 6.28 2.56
N PHE A 225 2.82 7.36 2.98
CA PHE A 225 2.21 8.68 3.18
C PHE A 225 3.26 9.77 3.18
N LEU A 226 2.82 11.02 2.99
CA LEU A 226 3.67 12.20 2.99
C LEU A 226 4.46 12.35 4.31
N ARG A 227 5.77 12.51 4.22
CA ARG A 227 6.65 12.85 5.34
C ARG A 227 6.67 14.38 5.48
N GLU A 228 5.85 14.92 6.37
CA GLU A 228 5.69 16.36 6.56
C GLU A 228 6.91 16.99 7.28
N ASP A 229 7.69 16.16 7.97
CA ASP A 229 8.88 16.51 8.75
C ASP A 229 10.17 16.67 7.92
N SER A 230 10.08 16.54 6.59
CA SER A 230 11.22 16.63 5.68
C SER A 230 11.14 17.85 4.78
N GLU A 231 12.29 18.49 4.55
CA GLU A 231 12.45 19.60 3.59
C GLU A 231 13.02 19.15 2.24
N ARG A 232 13.32 17.85 2.08
CA ARG A 232 13.90 17.32 0.83
C ARG A 232 12.94 17.45 -0.34
N PRO A 233 13.42 17.83 -1.55
CA PRO A 233 12.60 17.78 -2.77
C PRO A 233 12.01 16.38 -2.98
N MET A 234 10.81 16.32 -3.56
CA MET A 234 10.08 15.08 -3.79
C MET A 234 10.07 14.67 -5.26
N VAL A 235 10.43 13.43 -5.52
CA VAL A 235 10.12 12.74 -6.78
C VAL A 235 8.93 11.81 -6.53
N LEU A 236 7.82 12.08 -7.21
CA LEU A 236 6.60 11.28 -7.14
C LEU A 236 6.53 10.43 -8.40
N LEU A 237 6.54 9.10 -8.25
CA LEU A 237 6.49 8.16 -9.36
C LEU A 237 5.20 7.35 -9.28
N ALA A 238 4.32 7.54 -10.27
CA ALA A 238 3.09 6.79 -10.41
C ALA A 238 3.13 5.87 -11.63
N SER A 239 2.60 4.65 -11.49
CA SER A 239 2.34 3.74 -12.62
C SER A 239 0.85 3.36 -12.62
N GLY A 240 0.15 3.73 -13.70
CA GLY A 240 -1.29 3.48 -13.83
C GLY A 240 -2.09 4.06 -12.67
N THR A 241 -2.90 3.23 -11.99
CA THR A 241 -3.70 3.64 -10.82
C THR A 241 -2.88 3.89 -9.55
N GLY A 242 -1.56 3.65 -9.56
CA GLY A 242 -0.65 4.15 -8.54
C GLY A 242 -0.66 5.68 -8.42
N PHE A 243 -1.29 6.37 -9.36
CA PHE A 243 -1.60 7.78 -9.27
C PHE A 243 -2.55 8.13 -8.09
N ALA A 244 -3.42 7.21 -7.66
CA ALA A 244 -4.40 7.46 -6.61
C ALA A 244 -3.78 7.98 -5.29
N PRO A 245 -2.87 7.28 -4.61
CA PRO A 245 -2.26 7.79 -3.38
C PRO A 245 -1.33 8.99 -3.64
N ILE A 246 -0.71 9.07 -4.80
CA ILE A 246 0.10 10.24 -5.19
C ILE A 246 -0.78 11.49 -5.31
N LYS A 247 -1.98 11.37 -5.89
CA LYS A 247 -2.96 12.46 -5.94
C LYS A 247 -3.29 12.97 -4.53
N ALA A 248 -3.60 12.07 -3.60
CA ALA A 248 -3.88 12.44 -2.22
C ALA A 248 -2.70 13.17 -1.56
N ILE A 249 -1.46 12.70 -1.79
CA ILE A 249 -0.24 13.33 -1.28
C ILE A 249 -0.07 14.75 -1.84
N VAL A 250 -0.21 14.94 -3.15
CA VAL A 250 -0.06 16.28 -3.79
C VAL A 250 -1.11 17.26 -3.28
N GLU A 251 -2.38 16.85 -3.25
CA GLU A 251 -3.48 17.68 -2.74
C GLU A 251 -3.31 18.05 -1.26
N HIS A 252 -2.83 17.09 -0.45
CA HIS A 252 -2.56 17.32 0.96
C HIS A 252 -1.36 18.24 1.18
N ALA A 253 -0.26 18.02 0.45
CA ALA A 253 0.93 18.87 0.51
C ALA A 253 0.59 20.32 0.16
N ARG A 254 -0.24 20.52 -0.88
CA ARG A 254 -0.74 21.87 -1.23
C ARG A 254 -1.55 22.48 -0.10
N PHE A 255 -2.51 21.76 0.45
CA PHE A 255 -3.36 22.23 1.55
C PHE A 255 -2.54 22.64 2.77
N LYS A 256 -1.50 21.90 3.08
CA LYS A 256 -0.56 22.17 4.17
C LYS A 256 0.44 23.28 3.86
N GLY A 257 0.47 23.80 2.64
CA GLY A 257 1.45 24.82 2.24
C GLY A 257 2.89 24.30 2.18
N VAL A 258 3.08 23.01 1.88
CA VAL A 258 4.42 22.41 1.72
C VAL A 258 5.13 23.06 0.55
N ALA A 259 6.23 23.79 0.83
CA ALA A 259 6.93 24.62 -0.15
C ALA A 259 8.03 23.88 -0.92
N ARG A 260 8.42 22.66 -0.48
CA ARG A 260 9.50 21.90 -1.15
C ARG A 260 9.11 21.48 -2.57
N PRO A 261 10.04 21.48 -3.53
CA PRO A 261 9.77 21.12 -4.91
C PRO A 261 9.20 19.71 -5.06
N MET A 262 8.23 19.54 -5.95
CA MET A 262 7.61 18.27 -6.28
C MET A 262 7.67 18.03 -7.79
N THR A 263 8.20 16.87 -8.22
CA THR A 263 8.15 16.46 -9.62
C THR A 263 7.40 15.13 -9.72
N LEU A 264 6.24 15.15 -10.39
CA LEU A 264 5.44 13.96 -10.66
C LEU A 264 5.83 13.36 -12.01
N TYR A 265 6.25 12.11 -12.00
CA TYR A 265 6.37 11.24 -13.17
C TYR A 265 5.22 10.24 -13.15
N TRP A 266 4.35 10.30 -14.16
CA TRP A 266 3.24 9.36 -14.27
C TRP A 266 3.38 8.52 -15.54
N GLY A 267 3.58 7.20 -15.33
CA GLY A 267 3.77 6.22 -16.39
C GLY A 267 2.48 5.50 -16.76
N GLY A 268 2.23 5.38 -18.06
CA GLY A 268 1.22 4.54 -18.68
C GLY A 268 1.79 3.78 -19.86
N ARG A 269 1.08 2.75 -20.36
CA ARG A 269 1.42 2.11 -21.63
C ARG A 269 1.00 2.99 -22.81
N ARG A 270 -0.21 3.54 -22.73
CA ARG A 270 -0.82 4.41 -23.75
C ARG A 270 -1.20 5.76 -23.13
N PRO A 271 -1.36 6.83 -23.91
CA PRO A 271 -1.79 8.14 -23.39
C PRO A 271 -3.10 8.08 -22.59
N ARG A 272 -4.05 7.23 -22.99
CA ARG A 272 -5.33 7.02 -22.28
C ARG A 272 -5.18 6.45 -20.87
N ASP A 273 -4.04 5.84 -20.55
CA ASP A 273 -3.76 5.30 -19.21
C ASP A 273 -3.47 6.42 -18.20
N LEU A 274 -3.19 7.64 -18.70
CA LEU A 274 -3.01 8.86 -17.91
C LEU A 274 -4.39 9.55 -17.73
N TYR A 275 -5.34 8.84 -17.17
CA TYR A 275 -6.77 9.14 -17.14
C TYR A 275 -7.16 10.47 -16.46
N LEU A 276 -6.27 11.10 -15.71
CA LEU A 276 -6.41 12.43 -15.10
C LEU A 276 -5.28 13.38 -15.55
N ASN A 277 -4.75 13.22 -16.76
CA ASN A 277 -3.68 14.07 -17.30
C ASN A 277 -4.00 15.56 -17.17
N ALA A 278 -5.21 15.98 -17.55
CA ALA A 278 -5.66 17.36 -17.46
C ALA A 278 -5.62 17.93 -16.02
N LEU A 279 -5.84 17.09 -15.00
CA LEU A 279 -5.68 17.49 -13.59
C LEU A 279 -4.22 17.82 -13.28
N CYS A 280 -3.28 16.98 -13.71
CA CYS A 280 -1.85 17.21 -13.49
C CYS A 280 -1.34 18.45 -14.21
N GLU A 281 -1.80 18.69 -15.44
CA GLU A 281 -1.49 19.92 -16.20
C GLU A 281 -2.04 21.18 -15.51
N ARG A 282 -3.23 21.07 -14.90
CA ARG A 282 -3.79 22.15 -14.08
C ARG A 282 -2.92 22.42 -12.86
N TRP A 283 -2.43 21.40 -12.16
CA TRP A 283 -1.54 21.56 -11.01
C TRP A 283 -0.23 22.27 -11.38
N VAL A 284 0.34 22.01 -12.57
CA VAL A 284 1.53 22.72 -13.04
C VAL A 284 1.28 24.23 -13.12
N ARG A 285 0.07 24.65 -13.48
CA ARG A 285 -0.28 26.09 -13.56
C ARG A 285 -0.61 26.69 -12.21
N GLU A 286 -1.12 25.89 -11.27
CA GLU A 286 -1.66 26.38 -9.99
C GLU A 286 -0.68 26.25 -8.83
N PHE A 287 0.30 25.33 -8.89
CA PHE A 287 1.19 25.04 -7.75
C PHE A 287 2.61 25.47 -8.08
N ALA A 288 3.11 26.50 -7.41
CA ALA A 288 4.51 26.89 -7.52
C ALA A 288 5.43 25.72 -7.08
N GLY A 289 6.46 25.44 -7.89
CA GLY A 289 7.41 24.34 -7.60
C GLY A 289 6.91 22.94 -7.95
N PHE A 290 5.72 22.80 -8.53
CA PHE A 290 5.22 21.52 -9.04
C PHE A 290 5.56 21.33 -10.51
N ARG A 291 6.11 20.17 -10.85
CA ARG A 291 6.40 19.75 -12.24
C ARG A 291 5.69 18.42 -12.52
N TYR A 292 5.24 18.28 -13.77
CA TYR A 292 4.61 17.06 -14.25
C TYR A 292 5.29 16.54 -15.51
N VAL A 293 5.63 15.26 -15.51
CA VAL A 293 6.27 14.56 -16.62
C VAL A 293 5.46 13.29 -16.94
N PRO A 294 4.53 13.37 -17.90
CA PRO A 294 3.84 12.17 -18.39
C PRO A 294 4.80 11.32 -19.22
N VAL A 295 4.76 10.00 -19.02
CA VAL A 295 5.63 9.05 -19.73
C VAL A 295 4.80 7.90 -20.27
N VAL A 296 4.93 7.60 -21.56
CA VAL A 296 4.19 6.53 -22.23
C VAL A 296 5.18 5.49 -22.76
N SER A 297 5.04 4.22 -22.35
CA SER A 297 6.01 3.18 -22.71
C SER A 297 5.73 2.50 -24.05
N ASP A 298 4.48 2.54 -24.53
CA ASP A 298 4.02 1.78 -25.70
C ASP A 298 3.04 2.62 -26.55
N ALA A 299 3.44 3.87 -26.85
CA ALA A 299 2.68 4.75 -27.72
C ALA A 299 2.63 4.20 -29.14
N LEU A 300 1.44 4.17 -29.73
CA LEU A 300 1.24 3.80 -31.13
C LEU A 300 1.19 5.06 -32.02
N PRO A 301 1.45 4.94 -33.34
CA PRO A 301 1.39 6.09 -34.25
C PRO A 301 0.06 6.86 -34.19
N GLU A 302 -1.06 6.14 -34.03
CA GLU A 302 -2.39 6.71 -33.92
C GLU A 302 -2.66 7.49 -32.61
N ASP A 303 -1.82 7.33 -31.59
CA ASP A 303 -1.92 8.13 -30.37
C ASP A 303 -1.43 9.57 -30.55
N HIS A 304 -0.69 9.85 -31.60
CA HIS A 304 -0.04 11.15 -31.86
C HIS A 304 0.69 11.72 -30.64
N TRP A 305 1.29 10.80 -29.83
CA TRP A 305 1.95 11.18 -28.60
C TRP A 305 3.21 12.00 -28.86
N GLN A 306 3.29 13.19 -28.25
CA GLN A 306 4.42 14.12 -28.35
C GLN A 306 5.24 14.20 -27.05
N GLY A 307 4.79 13.51 -26.00
CA GLY A 307 5.46 13.52 -24.70
C GLY A 307 6.59 12.50 -24.63
N ARG A 308 7.11 12.32 -23.42
CA ARG A 308 8.22 11.40 -23.14
C ARG A 308 7.81 9.94 -23.35
N THR A 309 8.70 9.14 -23.97
CA THR A 309 8.48 7.70 -24.19
C THR A 309 9.43 6.85 -23.36
N GLY A 310 9.06 5.57 -23.15
CA GLY A 310 9.85 4.57 -22.42
C GLY A 310 9.39 4.33 -21.00
N PHE A 311 10.27 3.77 -20.18
CA PHE A 311 9.95 3.42 -18.80
C PHE A 311 10.03 4.64 -17.86
N VAL A 312 9.01 4.81 -17.04
CA VAL A 312 8.86 6.00 -16.17
C VAL A 312 10.05 6.18 -15.20
N HIS A 313 10.57 5.11 -14.58
CA HIS A 313 11.72 5.21 -13.69
C HIS A 313 13.00 5.66 -14.43
N ARG A 314 13.18 5.29 -15.70
CA ARG A 314 14.30 5.76 -16.51
C ARG A 314 14.19 7.23 -16.89
N ALA A 315 12.96 7.73 -17.03
CA ALA A 315 12.73 9.15 -17.21
C ALA A 315 13.18 9.95 -15.98
N VAL A 316 12.90 9.42 -14.77
CA VAL A 316 13.43 10.01 -13.52
C VAL A 316 14.95 10.04 -13.51
N MET A 317 15.60 8.91 -13.79
CA MET A 317 17.08 8.82 -13.79
C MET A 317 17.75 9.75 -14.80
N ALA A 318 17.10 10.00 -15.93
CA ALA A 318 17.62 10.92 -16.94
C ALA A 318 17.58 12.38 -16.48
N ASP A 319 16.54 12.75 -15.70
CA ASP A 319 16.38 14.11 -15.19
C ASP A 319 17.08 14.32 -13.84
N PHE A 320 17.22 13.25 -13.05
CA PHE A 320 17.83 13.23 -11.74
C PHE A 320 18.90 12.13 -11.65
N PRO A 321 20.10 12.35 -12.22
CA PRO A 321 21.20 11.39 -12.11
C PRO A 321 21.72 11.24 -10.68
N ASP A 322 21.45 12.23 -9.80
CA ASP A 322 21.71 12.20 -8.36
C ASP A 322 20.41 12.46 -7.58
N LEU A 323 20.00 11.47 -6.79
CA LEU A 323 18.83 11.50 -5.90
C LEU A 323 19.23 11.52 -4.42
N SER A 324 20.50 11.66 -4.07
CA SER A 324 21.01 11.58 -2.69
C SER A 324 20.36 12.58 -1.74
N GLY A 325 19.92 13.75 -2.26
CA GLY A 325 19.20 14.79 -1.54
C GLY A 325 17.68 14.73 -1.62
N HIS A 326 17.08 13.71 -2.25
CA HIS A 326 15.65 13.65 -2.53
C HIS A 326 14.90 12.65 -1.64
N GLN A 327 13.59 12.79 -1.60
CA GLN A 327 12.65 11.73 -1.22
C GLN A 327 11.93 11.21 -2.47
N VAL A 328 11.77 9.89 -2.56
CA VAL A 328 11.02 9.26 -3.66
C VAL A 328 9.78 8.56 -3.10
N TYR A 329 8.63 8.84 -3.71
CA TYR A 329 7.36 8.19 -3.44
C TYR A 329 6.93 7.44 -4.70
N ALA A 330 7.06 6.11 -4.70
CA ALA A 330 6.79 5.26 -5.86
C ALA A 330 5.57 4.38 -5.62
N CYS A 331 4.58 4.45 -6.53
CA CYS A 331 3.36 3.66 -6.40
C CYS A 331 2.87 3.09 -7.74
N GLY A 332 2.33 1.87 -7.69
CA GLY A 332 1.69 1.20 -8.82
C GLY A 332 2.19 -0.21 -9.08
N ALA A 333 2.43 -0.56 -10.34
CA ALA A 333 2.83 -1.91 -10.73
C ALA A 333 4.14 -2.35 -10.04
N PRO A 334 4.19 -3.55 -9.42
CA PRO A 334 5.37 -4.03 -8.69
C PRO A 334 6.65 -3.96 -9.52
N VAL A 335 6.61 -4.38 -10.78
CA VAL A 335 7.79 -4.36 -11.67
C VAL A 335 8.37 -2.95 -11.85
N VAL A 336 7.53 -1.91 -11.81
CA VAL A 336 7.97 -0.51 -11.94
C VAL A 336 8.57 -0.01 -10.61
N VAL A 337 7.91 -0.31 -9.51
CA VAL A 337 8.35 0.07 -8.16
C VAL A 337 9.68 -0.58 -7.81
N ASP A 338 9.83 -1.88 -8.10
CA ASP A 338 11.06 -2.65 -7.85
C ASP A 338 12.23 -2.15 -8.72
N ALA A 339 11.97 -1.89 -10.00
CA ALA A 339 12.98 -1.33 -10.90
C ALA A 339 13.44 0.06 -10.42
N ALA A 340 12.49 0.92 -10.01
CA ALA A 340 12.80 2.23 -9.48
C ALA A 340 13.64 2.13 -8.19
N ARG A 341 13.22 1.31 -7.22
CA ARG A 341 13.96 1.11 -5.96
C ARG A 341 15.39 0.70 -6.25
N ARG A 342 15.56 -0.40 -7.00
CA ARG A 342 16.88 -0.97 -7.31
C ARG A 342 17.77 0.03 -8.05
N GLU A 343 17.27 0.68 -9.11
CA GLU A 343 18.09 1.55 -9.95
C GLU A 343 18.36 2.92 -9.28
N PHE A 344 17.42 3.48 -8.53
CA PHE A 344 17.63 4.75 -7.83
C PHE A 344 18.63 4.63 -6.68
N THR A 345 18.56 3.54 -5.91
CA THR A 345 19.50 3.31 -4.79
C THR A 345 20.90 2.95 -5.30
N SER A 346 21.00 2.05 -6.30
CA SER A 346 22.31 1.58 -6.77
C SER A 346 23.01 2.52 -7.74
N ARG A 347 22.28 3.39 -8.47
CA ARG A 347 22.83 4.19 -9.59
C ARG A 347 22.68 5.69 -9.43
N CYS A 348 21.68 6.14 -8.65
CA CYS A 348 21.40 7.56 -8.44
C CYS A 348 21.67 8.01 -6.99
N GLY A 349 22.26 7.15 -6.15
CA GLY A 349 22.66 7.49 -4.79
C GLY A 349 21.51 7.76 -3.80
N LEU A 350 20.26 7.37 -4.14
CA LEU A 350 19.13 7.55 -3.24
C LEU A 350 19.31 6.70 -1.98
N PRO A 351 19.26 7.28 -0.77
CA PRO A 351 19.24 6.49 0.46
C PRO A 351 18.01 5.60 0.52
N GLU A 352 18.16 4.32 0.87
CA GLU A 352 17.05 3.36 0.97
C GLU A 352 15.93 3.86 1.90
N ALA A 353 16.29 4.54 3.00
CA ALA A 353 15.33 5.12 3.95
C ALA A 353 14.48 6.26 3.37
N GLU A 354 14.87 6.83 2.24
CA GLU A 354 14.16 7.92 1.55
C GLU A 354 13.34 7.43 0.34
N PHE A 355 13.30 6.10 0.13
CA PHE A 355 12.43 5.47 -0.86
C PHE A 355 11.17 4.92 -0.20
N PHE A 356 10.04 5.58 -0.41
CA PHE A 356 8.73 5.15 0.07
C PHE A 356 7.96 4.50 -1.09
N ALA A 357 7.38 3.34 -0.83
CA ALA A 357 6.73 2.57 -1.90
C ALA A 357 5.41 1.93 -1.48
N ASP A 358 4.48 1.88 -2.43
CA ASP A 358 3.26 1.08 -2.36
C ASP A 358 3.05 0.34 -3.68
N ALA A 359 3.43 -0.94 -3.72
CA ALA A 359 3.31 -1.78 -4.91
C ALA A 359 1.96 -2.51 -4.92
N PHE A 360 1.19 -2.35 -6.00
CA PHE A 360 -0.13 -2.95 -6.16
C PHE A 360 -0.01 -4.40 -6.64
N THR A 361 0.03 -5.33 -5.71
CA THR A 361 0.10 -6.76 -5.99
C THR A 361 -1.28 -7.34 -6.28
N SER A 362 -1.41 -8.10 -7.35
CA SER A 362 -2.61 -8.85 -7.68
C SER A 362 -2.57 -10.28 -7.13
N ALA A 363 -3.74 -10.95 -7.09
CA ALA A 363 -3.79 -12.37 -6.74
C ALA A 363 -2.96 -13.26 -7.70
N ALA A 364 -2.80 -12.83 -8.96
CA ALA A 364 -1.96 -13.51 -9.94
C ALA A 364 -0.46 -13.33 -9.63
N ASP A 365 -0.06 -12.17 -9.10
CA ASP A 365 1.33 -11.94 -8.66
C ASP A 365 1.70 -12.86 -7.49
N LEU A 366 0.72 -13.18 -6.64
CA LEU A 366 0.89 -14.10 -5.51
C LEU A 366 0.94 -15.57 -5.95
N ALA A 367 0.10 -15.97 -6.92
CA ALA A 367 0.06 -17.34 -7.44
C ALA A 367 1.35 -17.73 -8.19
N ASN A 368 2.09 -16.74 -8.71
CA ASN A 368 3.38 -16.93 -9.39
C ASN A 368 4.59 -16.83 -8.43
N ALA A 369 4.34 -16.69 -7.13
CA ALA A 369 5.36 -16.54 -6.09
C ALA A 369 5.55 -17.84 -5.26
N GLY A 370 4.87 -18.95 -5.65
CA GLY A 370 4.94 -20.27 -5.00
C GLY A 370 5.67 -21.30 -5.82
#